data_e76d499d1af8bfc2360f1dbd17044b6f
#
_entry.id   e76d499d1af8bfc2360f1dbd17044b6f
#
_cell.length_a   1.000
_cell.length_b   1.000
_cell.length_c   1.000
_cell.angle_alpha   90.00
_cell.angle_beta   90.00
_cell.angle_gamma   90.00
#
_symmetry.space_group_name_H-M   'P 1'
#
loop_
_entity.id
_entity.type
_entity.pdbx_description
1 polymer ?
#
loop_
_entity_poly.entity_id
_entity_poly.type
_entity_poly.pdbx_seq_one_letter_code
_entity_poly.pdbx_strand_id
1 'polypeptide(L)'
;MKNFFLIILGIALVTKLPAQDQDLLKLLGKDKAKKELVKYAFKSPRVINGHSMEFLNPGTMDFRILHRFGPLDQGYKNFFGFDQASMRMGFDFGILKSLMVGVGRSTYKKEVDAFLKFAPIRQSTGPRSSPVTVALVSGITMNGLPWADETRKNFFTSRLGFYFQTIIGRKFSEKLTIQISPTMVHRNLVQLATDS
;
A
#
# COMPACT_ATOMS: atom_id res chain seq x y z
N MET A 1 20.30 72.34 2.72
CA MET A 1 21.49 71.50 2.53
C MET A 1 21.75 70.49 3.64
N LYS A 2 21.34 70.71 4.90
CA LYS A 2 21.53 69.74 6.00
C LYS A 2 20.74 68.43 5.85
N ASN A 3 19.55 68.48 5.26
CA ASN A 3 18.70 67.27 5.12
C ASN A 3 19.12 66.35 3.94
N PHE A 4 19.87 66.88 2.99
CA PHE A 4 20.38 66.06 1.86
C PHE A 4 21.57 65.18 2.28
N PHE A 5 22.35 65.63 3.26
CA PHE A 5 23.47 64.86 3.79
C PHE A 5 23.04 63.71 4.69
N LEU A 6 21.91 63.80 5.38
CA LEU A 6 21.32 62.73 6.18
C LEU A 6 20.74 61.60 5.30
N ILE A 7 20.19 61.90 4.13
CA ILE A 7 19.67 60.89 3.19
C ILE A 7 20.81 60.10 2.54
N ILE A 8 21.93 60.74 2.22
CA ILE A 8 23.10 60.05 1.65
C ILE A 8 23.80 59.16 2.70
N LEU A 9 23.82 59.59 3.96
CA LEU A 9 24.36 58.77 5.07
C LEU A 9 23.46 57.57 5.40
N GLY A 10 22.14 57.64 5.21
CA GLY A 10 21.19 56.56 5.36
C GLY A 10 21.34 55.50 4.26
N ILE A 11 21.64 55.89 3.03
CA ILE A 11 21.82 54.99 1.88
C ILE A 11 23.18 54.25 1.96
N ALA A 12 24.21 54.84 2.56
CA ALA A 12 25.53 54.22 2.73
C ALA A 12 25.55 53.11 3.81
N LEU A 13 24.56 53.06 4.70
CA LEU A 13 24.45 52.05 5.75
C LEU A 13 23.73 50.75 5.31
N VAL A 14 23.06 50.79 4.15
CA VAL A 14 22.26 49.61 3.66
C VAL A 14 23.07 48.64 2.77
N THR A 15 24.30 49.00 2.41
CA THR A 15 25.09 48.20 1.41
C THR A 15 26.09 47.22 2.01
N LYS A 16 26.00 46.84 3.30
CA LYS A 16 26.89 45.83 3.88
C LYS A 16 26.13 44.73 4.63
N LEU A 17 25.34 43.94 3.92
CA LEU A 17 24.79 42.67 4.42
C LEU A 17 24.87 41.55 3.38
N PRO A 18 26.07 41.13 2.91
CA PRO A 18 26.18 39.88 2.20
C PRO A 18 26.94 38.77 3.00
N ALA A 19 27.26 39.00 4.27
CA ALA A 19 28.17 38.08 4.97
C ALA A 19 27.45 37.00 5.82
N GLN A 20 26.15 37.12 6.10
CA GLN A 20 25.45 36.15 6.96
C GLN A 20 24.93 34.92 6.21
N ASP A 21 24.59 35.01 4.93
CA ASP A 21 24.04 33.87 4.19
C ASP A 21 25.09 32.78 3.86
N GLN A 22 26.35 33.14 3.67
CA GLN A 22 27.38 32.16 3.37
C GLN A 22 27.85 31.33 4.59
N ASP A 23 27.80 31.94 5.80
CA ASP A 23 28.11 31.22 7.03
C ASP A 23 26.95 30.32 7.46
N LEU A 24 25.70 30.75 7.23
CA LEU A 24 24.51 29.92 7.48
C LEU A 24 24.49 28.68 6.56
N LEU A 25 24.85 28.84 5.29
CA LEU A 25 24.99 27.73 4.31
C LEU A 25 26.14 26.79 4.67
N LYS A 26 27.21 27.28 5.33
CA LYS A 26 28.30 26.44 5.86
C LYS A 26 27.89 25.69 7.13
N LEU A 27 27.07 26.30 8.00
CA LEU A 27 26.50 25.68 9.19
C LEU A 27 25.44 24.63 8.85
N LEU A 28 24.69 24.80 7.76
CA LEU A 28 23.79 23.76 7.24
C LEU A 28 24.51 22.50 6.76
N GLY A 29 25.85 22.50 6.76
CA GLY A 29 26.70 21.36 6.45
C GLY A 29 26.29 20.73 5.12
N LYS A 30 27.21 20.24 4.34
CA LYS A 30 26.87 19.29 3.24
C LYS A 30 26.20 18.09 3.89
N ASP A 31 24.85 18.10 3.92
CA ASP A 31 24.09 16.91 4.33
C ASP A 31 24.66 15.73 3.56
N LYS A 32 25.31 14.81 4.29
CA LYS A 32 25.80 13.57 3.68
C LYS A 32 24.58 12.94 3.05
N ALA A 33 24.62 12.76 1.73
CA ALA A 33 23.51 12.20 0.97
C ALA A 33 22.96 10.97 1.71
N LYS A 34 21.78 11.10 2.31
CA LYS A 34 21.15 10.08 3.12
C LYS A 34 20.31 9.18 2.22
N LYS A 35 20.34 7.89 2.48
CA LYS A 35 19.45 6.97 1.79
C LYS A 35 17.99 7.26 2.21
N GLU A 36 17.16 7.62 1.25
CA GLU A 36 15.73 7.89 1.48
C GLU A 36 14.86 6.90 0.72
N LEU A 37 13.84 6.36 1.40
CA LEU A 37 12.87 5.48 0.77
C LEU A 37 11.92 6.32 -0.11
N VAL A 38 11.68 5.84 -1.32
CA VAL A 38 10.66 6.42 -2.21
C VAL A 38 9.28 6.15 -1.59
N LYS A 39 8.47 7.20 -1.53
CA LYS A 39 7.13 7.18 -0.94
C LYS A 39 6.09 7.55 -2.00
N TYR A 40 4.83 7.21 -1.72
CA TYR A 40 3.68 7.61 -2.53
C TYR A 40 3.78 7.12 -3.98
N ALA A 41 4.27 5.89 -4.17
CA ALA A 41 4.20 5.21 -5.46
C ALA A 41 2.75 4.88 -5.81
N PHE A 42 1.95 4.52 -4.81
CA PHE A 42 0.49 4.40 -4.87
C PHE A 42 -0.14 5.13 -3.67
N LYS A 43 -1.40 5.54 -3.80
CA LYS A 43 -2.13 6.22 -2.71
C LYS A 43 -2.54 5.28 -1.57
N SER A 44 -2.46 3.97 -1.79
CA SER A 44 -2.96 2.96 -0.86
C SER A 44 -2.07 1.73 -0.87
N PRO A 45 -1.96 0.98 0.25
CA PRO A 45 -1.31 -0.33 0.30
C PRO A 45 -2.01 -1.40 -0.56
N ARG A 46 -3.17 -1.09 -1.13
CA ARG A 46 -3.92 -1.99 -2.01
C ARG A 46 -4.28 -1.29 -3.32
N VAL A 47 -4.29 -2.08 -4.41
CA VAL A 47 -4.74 -1.67 -5.74
C VAL A 47 -5.84 -2.64 -6.17
N ILE A 48 -7.07 -2.15 -6.31
CA ILE A 48 -8.25 -2.96 -6.63
C ILE A 48 -8.37 -4.15 -5.65
N ASN A 49 -8.10 -5.37 -6.09
CA ASN A 49 -8.18 -6.60 -5.30
C ASN A 49 -6.82 -7.11 -4.79
N GLY A 50 -5.72 -6.52 -5.20
CA GLY A 50 -4.36 -6.93 -4.87
C GLY A 50 -3.65 -5.97 -3.91
N HIS A 51 -2.45 -6.35 -3.52
CA HIS A 51 -1.57 -5.47 -2.76
C HIS A 51 -0.76 -4.57 -3.71
N SER A 52 -0.51 -3.32 -3.30
CA SER A 52 0.44 -2.43 -3.97
C SER A 52 1.83 -2.55 -3.36
N MET A 53 2.81 -1.87 -3.91
CA MET A 53 4.14 -1.78 -3.31
C MET A 53 4.23 -0.83 -2.11
N GLU A 54 3.12 -0.15 -1.73
CA GLU A 54 3.08 0.75 -0.57
C GLU A 54 2.86 0.00 0.74
N PHE A 55 3.38 0.58 1.82
CA PHE A 55 3.29 0.08 3.18
C PHE A 55 2.70 1.16 4.10
N LEU A 56 1.98 0.74 5.11
CA LEU A 56 1.59 1.62 6.21
C LEU A 56 2.82 2.00 7.04
N ASN A 57 2.79 3.18 7.63
CA ASN A 57 3.82 3.58 8.58
C ASN A 57 3.76 2.69 9.84
N PRO A 58 4.89 2.43 10.50
CA PRO A 58 4.90 1.72 11.77
C PRO A 58 3.96 2.35 12.79
N GLY A 59 3.19 1.50 13.48
CA GLY A 59 2.20 1.93 14.48
C GLY A 59 0.90 2.50 13.91
N THR A 60 0.70 2.48 12.59
CA THR A 60 -0.57 2.89 11.99
C THR A 60 -1.47 1.71 11.69
N MET A 61 -2.77 1.91 11.85
CA MET A 61 -3.82 0.98 11.48
C MET A 61 -4.68 1.62 10.38
N ASP A 62 -5.04 0.82 9.38
CA ASP A 62 -5.99 1.17 8.32
C ASP A 62 -7.22 0.26 8.45
N PHE A 63 -8.36 0.84 8.78
CA PHE A 63 -9.65 0.13 8.73
C PHE A 63 -10.26 0.30 7.36
N ARG A 64 -10.60 -0.81 6.71
CA ARG A 64 -11.05 -0.79 5.33
C ARG A 64 -12.33 -1.59 5.13
N ILE A 65 -13.28 -0.97 4.44
CA ILE A 65 -14.50 -1.62 3.96
C ILE A 65 -14.42 -1.67 2.43
N LEU A 66 -14.41 -2.87 1.88
CA LEU A 66 -14.39 -3.12 0.44
C LEU A 66 -15.75 -3.66 0.01
N HIS A 67 -16.35 -3.00 -0.95
CA HIS A 67 -17.59 -3.46 -1.60
C HIS A 67 -17.26 -4.09 -2.95
N ARG A 68 -17.94 -5.19 -3.28
CA ARG A 68 -17.93 -5.84 -4.59
C ARG A 68 -19.35 -6.05 -5.01
N PHE A 69 -19.67 -5.61 -6.19
CA PHE A 69 -20.98 -5.74 -6.80
C PHE A 69 -21.02 -6.96 -7.71
N GLY A 70 -22.22 -7.40 -8.08
CA GLY A 70 -22.44 -8.49 -9.02
C GLY A 70 -22.04 -8.12 -10.45
N PRO A 71 -22.16 -9.08 -11.38
CA PRO A 71 -21.89 -8.86 -12.80
C PRO A 71 -22.82 -7.80 -13.41
N LEU A 72 -22.29 -6.98 -14.31
CA LEU A 72 -23.05 -5.91 -14.99
C LEU A 72 -24.06 -6.45 -16.01
N ASP A 73 -23.92 -7.70 -16.46
CA ASP A 73 -24.76 -8.37 -17.44
C ASP A 73 -26.16 -8.77 -16.94
N GLN A 74 -26.43 -8.57 -15.65
CA GLN A 74 -27.72 -8.92 -15.04
C GLN A 74 -28.88 -7.96 -15.42
N GLY A 75 -28.60 -6.93 -16.21
CA GLY A 75 -29.58 -6.00 -16.74
C GLY A 75 -30.18 -5.06 -15.71
N TYR A 76 -31.11 -4.22 -16.17
CA TYR A 76 -31.70 -3.16 -15.36
C TYR A 76 -32.59 -3.65 -14.20
N LYS A 77 -33.16 -4.85 -14.29
CA LYS A 77 -34.04 -5.44 -13.26
C LYS A 77 -33.25 -5.72 -11.95
N ASN A 78 -31.98 -6.04 -12.05
CA ASN A 78 -31.09 -6.27 -10.91
C ASN A 78 -30.12 -5.08 -10.73
N PHE A 79 -30.53 -3.91 -11.21
CA PHE A 79 -29.75 -2.68 -11.17
C PHE A 79 -28.30 -2.91 -11.58
N PHE A 80 -28.08 -3.64 -12.72
CA PHE A 80 -26.76 -3.97 -13.26
C PHE A 80 -25.83 -4.64 -12.25
N GLY A 81 -26.37 -5.51 -11.39
CA GLY A 81 -25.62 -6.22 -10.37
C GLY A 81 -25.38 -5.45 -9.06
N PHE A 82 -25.84 -4.21 -8.94
CA PHE A 82 -25.70 -3.43 -7.70
C PHE A 82 -26.49 -4.01 -6.54
N ASP A 83 -27.60 -4.74 -6.80
CA ASP A 83 -28.38 -5.41 -5.77
C ASP A 83 -27.64 -6.60 -5.13
N GLN A 84 -26.59 -7.11 -5.78
CA GLN A 84 -25.76 -8.19 -5.28
C GLN A 84 -24.44 -7.63 -4.78
N ALA A 85 -24.41 -7.13 -3.55
CA ALA A 85 -23.19 -6.62 -2.97
C ALA A 85 -22.59 -7.61 -1.97
N SER A 86 -21.31 -7.89 -2.08
CA SER A 86 -20.53 -8.50 -1.03
C SER A 86 -19.58 -7.46 -0.40
N MET A 87 -19.40 -7.56 0.89
CA MET A 87 -18.58 -6.63 1.66
C MET A 87 -17.44 -7.39 2.37
N ARG A 88 -16.26 -6.80 2.38
CA ARG A 88 -15.15 -7.24 3.23
C ARG A 88 -14.74 -6.09 4.15
N MET A 89 -14.78 -6.34 5.44
CA MET A 89 -14.20 -5.47 6.46
C MET A 89 -12.83 -6.03 6.87
N GLY A 90 -11.84 -5.17 7.02
CA GLY A 90 -10.51 -5.58 7.40
C GLY A 90 -9.73 -4.50 8.13
N PHE A 91 -8.76 -4.95 8.89
CA PHE A 91 -7.78 -4.13 9.59
C PHE A 91 -6.38 -4.49 9.09
N ASP A 92 -5.69 -3.50 8.58
CA ASP A 92 -4.31 -3.61 8.11
C ASP A 92 -3.41 -2.82 9.07
N PHE A 93 -2.30 -3.41 9.55
CA PHE A 93 -1.40 -2.81 10.53
C PHE A 93 0.02 -2.68 9.96
N GLY A 94 0.61 -1.50 10.09
CA GLY A 94 2.02 -1.26 9.84
C GLY A 94 2.86 -1.63 11.05
N ILE A 95 3.62 -2.71 10.98
CA ILE A 95 4.50 -3.17 12.07
C ILE A 95 5.88 -2.51 11.94
N LEU A 96 6.47 -2.59 10.76
CA LEU A 96 7.74 -1.95 10.41
C LEU A 96 7.60 -1.20 9.09
N LYS A 97 8.58 -0.39 8.74
CA LYS A 97 8.61 0.31 7.44
C LYS A 97 8.47 -0.63 6.23
N SER A 98 8.83 -1.92 6.39
CA SER A 98 8.79 -2.95 5.35
C SER A 98 7.97 -4.17 5.74
N LEU A 99 7.16 -4.11 6.80
CA LEU A 99 6.36 -5.21 7.30
C LEU A 99 4.95 -4.74 7.66
N MET A 100 3.96 -5.37 7.05
CA MET A 100 2.54 -5.19 7.34
C MET A 100 1.88 -6.54 7.59
N VAL A 101 0.88 -6.54 8.44
CA VAL A 101 -0.06 -7.65 8.64
C VAL A 101 -1.48 -7.12 8.50
N GLY A 102 -2.41 -8.00 8.21
CA GLY A 102 -3.82 -7.63 8.23
C GLY A 102 -4.71 -8.83 8.37
N VAL A 103 -5.91 -8.56 8.84
CA VAL A 103 -6.99 -9.53 9.02
C VAL A 103 -8.28 -8.96 8.44
N GLY A 104 -9.15 -9.82 7.98
CA GLY A 104 -10.42 -9.36 7.44
C GLY A 104 -11.49 -10.44 7.44
N ARG A 105 -12.73 -9.98 7.24
CA ARG A 105 -13.89 -10.85 7.08
C ARG A 105 -14.75 -10.37 5.92
N SER A 106 -15.08 -11.31 5.04
CA SER A 106 -15.99 -11.09 3.92
C SER A 106 -17.38 -11.67 4.21
N THR A 107 -18.42 -11.02 3.69
CA THR A 107 -19.78 -11.60 3.64
C THR A 107 -19.85 -12.74 2.62
N TYR A 108 -19.03 -12.67 1.55
CA TYR A 108 -18.91 -13.74 0.57
C TYR A 108 -18.30 -14.98 1.23
N LYS A 109 -19.01 -16.10 1.21
CA LYS A 109 -18.64 -17.38 1.86
C LYS A 109 -18.33 -17.24 3.36
N LYS A 110 -18.75 -16.15 4.02
CA LYS A 110 -18.37 -15.82 5.40
C LYS A 110 -16.87 -15.98 5.65
N GLU A 111 -16.07 -15.70 4.61
CA GLU A 111 -14.64 -15.93 4.57
C GLU A 111 -13.91 -15.02 5.56
N VAL A 112 -13.00 -15.60 6.32
CA VAL A 112 -12.03 -14.88 7.16
C VAL A 112 -10.67 -15.00 6.49
N ASP A 113 -9.94 -13.89 6.42
CA ASP A 113 -8.62 -13.86 5.82
C ASP A 113 -7.60 -13.15 6.72
N ALA A 114 -6.36 -13.56 6.57
CA ALA A 114 -5.21 -12.89 7.16
C ALA A 114 -4.05 -12.88 6.16
N PHE A 115 -3.19 -11.87 6.27
CA PHE A 115 -2.00 -11.78 5.43
C PHE A 115 -0.80 -11.21 6.18
N LEU A 116 0.37 -11.58 5.69
CA LEU A 116 1.66 -10.99 5.99
C LEU A 116 2.23 -10.41 4.70
N LYS A 117 2.72 -9.17 4.75
CA LYS A 117 3.38 -8.50 3.64
C LYS A 117 4.72 -7.96 4.08
N PHE A 118 5.79 -8.37 3.38
CA PHE A 118 7.16 -8.02 3.69
C PHE A 118 7.90 -7.55 2.45
N ALA A 119 8.66 -6.46 2.55
CA ALA A 119 9.51 -5.96 1.46
C ALA A 119 11.00 -6.12 1.83
N PRO A 120 11.68 -7.15 1.29
CA PRO A 120 13.13 -7.29 1.43
C PRO A 120 13.88 -6.13 0.75
N ILE A 121 13.33 -5.58 -0.33
CA ILE A 121 13.94 -4.49 -1.09
C ILE A 121 12.90 -3.38 -1.25
N ARG A 122 13.25 -2.16 -0.86
CA ARG A 122 12.44 -0.97 -1.10
C ARG A 122 13.17 0.02 -1.97
N GLN A 123 12.48 0.55 -2.97
CA GLN A 123 12.99 1.62 -3.83
C GLN A 123 13.45 2.79 -2.97
N SER A 124 14.64 3.29 -3.25
CA SER A 124 15.26 4.36 -2.48
C SER A 124 16.12 5.23 -3.38
N THR A 125 16.41 6.44 -2.90
CA THR A 125 17.35 7.40 -3.51
C THR A 125 18.56 7.58 -2.60
N GLY A 126 19.62 8.17 -3.12
CA GLY A 126 20.87 8.40 -2.38
C GLY A 126 21.88 7.25 -2.49
N PRO A 127 22.88 7.18 -1.58
CA PRO A 127 23.94 6.17 -1.62
C PRO A 127 23.38 4.75 -1.41
N ARG A 128 23.87 3.79 -2.20
CA ARG A 128 23.41 2.39 -2.18
C ARG A 128 21.88 2.28 -2.36
N SER A 129 21.32 3.10 -3.25
CA SER A 129 19.90 3.09 -3.55
C SER A 129 19.49 1.83 -4.30
N SER A 130 18.23 1.41 -4.12
CA SER A 130 17.59 0.37 -4.92
C SER A 130 16.66 1.01 -5.95
N PRO A 131 16.73 0.64 -7.24
CA PRO A 131 15.88 1.22 -8.28
C PRO A 131 14.44 0.69 -8.24
N VAL A 132 14.18 -0.42 -7.54
CA VAL A 132 12.87 -1.08 -7.51
C VAL A 132 12.49 -1.46 -6.08
N THR A 133 11.19 -1.65 -5.85
CA THR A 133 10.67 -2.33 -4.68
C THR A 133 10.33 -3.77 -5.04
N VAL A 134 10.76 -4.72 -4.21
CA VAL A 134 10.31 -6.11 -4.23
C VAL A 134 9.63 -6.39 -2.90
N ALA A 135 8.37 -6.84 -2.95
CA ALA A 135 7.63 -7.23 -1.76
C ALA A 135 6.96 -8.60 -1.95
N LEU A 136 6.86 -9.34 -0.88
CA LEU A 136 6.24 -10.65 -0.82
C LEU A 136 5.00 -10.56 0.06
N VAL A 137 3.92 -11.14 -0.39
CA VAL A 137 2.68 -11.27 0.39
C VAL A 137 2.34 -12.74 0.49
N SER A 138 2.08 -13.18 1.71
CA SER A 138 1.53 -14.51 2.00
C SER A 138 0.21 -14.33 2.74
N GLY A 139 -0.83 -14.99 2.28
CA GLY A 139 -2.13 -14.91 2.92
C GLY A 139 -2.81 -16.26 3.04
N ILE A 140 -3.65 -16.35 4.06
CA ILE A 140 -4.51 -17.49 4.34
C ILE A 140 -5.96 -17.03 4.32
N THR A 141 -6.84 -17.86 3.79
CA THR A 141 -8.29 -17.66 3.81
C THR A 141 -8.97 -18.89 4.39
N MET A 142 -10.10 -18.67 5.05
CA MET A 142 -10.90 -19.75 5.64
C MET A 142 -12.36 -19.55 5.25
N ASN A 143 -12.94 -20.52 4.58
CA ASN A 143 -14.37 -20.54 4.25
C ASN A 143 -15.19 -20.80 5.52
N GLY A 144 -16.11 -19.88 5.86
CA GLY A 144 -16.97 -19.93 7.05
C GLY A 144 -18.36 -20.52 6.83
N LEU A 145 -18.70 -21.00 5.63
CA LEU A 145 -20.00 -21.63 5.37
C LEU A 145 -20.12 -22.99 6.07
N PRO A 146 -21.33 -23.46 6.39
CA PRO A 146 -21.56 -24.85 6.76
C PRO A 146 -21.03 -25.83 5.70
N TRP A 147 -20.76 -27.05 6.08
CA TRP A 147 -20.38 -28.08 5.12
C TRP A 147 -21.55 -28.41 4.18
N ALA A 148 -21.26 -28.56 2.88
CA ALA A 148 -22.29 -28.92 1.90
C ALA A 148 -22.83 -30.34 2.15
N ASP A 149 -21.98 -31.24 2.64
CA ASP A 149 -22.34 -32.59 3.02
C ASP A 149 -21.80 -32.87 4.43
N GLU A 150 -22.67 -32.93 5.41
CA GLU A 150 -22.34 -33.21 6.81
C GLU A 150 -22.15 -34.69 7.11
N THR A 151 -22.58 -35.56 6.22
CA THR A 151 -22.51 -37.02 6.42
C THR A 151 -21.11 -37.58 6.16
N ARG A 152 -20.29 -36.87 5.41
CA ARG A 152 -18.90 -37.22 5.10
C ARG A 152 -17.94 -36.70 6.18
N LYS A 153 -16.77 -37.33 6.28
CA LYS A 153 -15.70 -36.84 7.13
C LYS A 153 -15.14 -35.52 6.59
N ASN A 154 -15.47 -34.43 7.27
CA ASN A 154 -15.06 -33.07 6.91
C ASN A 154 -13.81 -32.66 7.72
N PHE A 155 -12.73 -32.27 7.04
CA PHE A 155 -11.51 -31.81 7.69
C PHE A 155 -11.47 -30.29 7.72
N PHE A 156 -11.08 -29.71 8.84
CA PHE A 156 -10.91 -28.25 8.96
C PHE A 156 -9.99 -27.66 7.89
N THR A 157 -8.91 -28.37 7.56
CA THR A 157 -7.94 -27.97 6.54
C THR A 157 -8.56 -27.80 5.15
N SER A 158 -9.65 -28.52 4.84
CA SER A 158 -10.38 -28.38 3.58
C SER A 158 -11.05 -26.99 3.40
N ARG A 159 -11.23 -26.23 4.49
CA ARG A 159 -11.76 -24.86 4.45
C ARG A 159 -10.71 -23.81 4.11
N LEU A 160 -9.42 -24.21 4.15
CA LEU A 160 -8.31 -23.28 4.01
C LEU A 160 -7.94 -23.08 2.54
N GLY A 161 -7.63 -21.86 2.22
CA GLY A 161 -6.96 -21.43 0.99
C GLY A 161 -5.74 -20.60 1.32
N PHE A 162 -4.77 -20.58 0.42
CA PHE A 162 -3.54 -19.83 0.56
C PHE A 162 -3.29 -19.03 -0.71
N TYR A 163 -2.69 -17.87 -0.56
CA TYR A 163 -2.19 -17.13 -1.70
C TYR A 163 -0.81 -16.57 -1.41
N PHE A 164 0.00 -16.54 -2.46
CA PHE A 164 1.32 -15.94 -2.45
C PHE A 164 1.42 -14.96 -3.61
N GLN A 165 1.84 -13.74 -3.31
CA GLN A 165 1.99 -12.71 -4.31
C GLN A 165 3.38 -12.10 -4.20
N THR A 166 4.10 -12.02 -5.32
CA THR A 166 5.34 -11.27 -5.44
C THR A 166 5.03 -9.95 -6.13
N ILE A 167 5.42 -8.85 -5.52
CA ILE A 167 5.21 -7.51 -6.03
C ILE A 167 6.56 -6.96 -6.46
N ILE A 168 6.69 -6.59 -7.72
CA ILE A 168 7.86 -5.90 -8.26
C ILE A 168 7.37 -4.60 -8.86
N GLY A 169 7.86 -3.47 -8.33
CA GLY A 169 7.38 -2.18 -8.78
C GLY A 169 8.41 -1.08 -8.71
N ARG A 170 8.20 -0.05 -9.51
CA ARG A 170 9.04 1.14 -9.57
C ARG A 170 8.20 2.39 -9.80
N LYS A 171 8.43 3.40 -8.99
CA LYS A 171 7.99 4.77 -9.25
C LYS A 171 9.03 5.45 -10.11
N PHE A 172 8.68 5.75 -11.35
CA PHE A 172 9.56 6.43 -12.32
C PHE A 172 9.51 7.95 -12.17
N SER A 173 8.33 8.48 -11.87
CA SER A 173 8.08 9.91 -11.67
C SER A 173 6.88 10.11 -10.74
N GLU A 174 6.53 11.36 -10.46
CA GLU A 174 5.30 11.68 -9.71
C GLU A 174 4.01 11.30 -10.46
N LYS A 175 4.10 11.07 -11.78
CA LYS A 175 2.96 10.76 -12.65
C LYS A 175 2.92 9.29 -13.08
N LEU A 176 4.04 8.55 -12.95
CA LEU A 176 4.14 7.19 -13.48
C LEU A 176 4.75 6.23 -12.46
N THR A 177 3.97 5.22 -12.08
CA THR A 177 4.41 4.04 -11.33
C THR A 177 3.96 2.80 -12.07
N ILE A 178 4.85 1.81 -12.21
CA ILE A 178 4.55 0.52 -12.81
C ILE A 178 4.79 -0.56 -11.77
N GLN A 179 3.85 -1.51 -11.67
CA GLN A 179 3.91 -2.66 -10.79
C GLN A 179 3.46 -3.91 -11.51
N ILE A 180 4.17 -5.01 -11.29
CA ILE A 180 3.80 -6.37 -11.71
C ILE A 180 3.64 -7.20 -10.44
N SER A 181 2.57 -8.01 -10.39
CA SER A 181 2.21 -8.74 -9.17
C SER A 181 1.76 -10.17 -9.49
N PRO A 182 2.67 -11.06 -9.93
CA PRO A 182 2.33 -12.48 -10.09
C PRO A 182 1.80 -13.04 -8.78
N THR A 183 0.70 -13.77 -8.88
CA THR A 183 -0.01 -14.32 -7.72
C THR A 183 -0.32 -15.79 -7.94
N MET A 184 0.04 -16.62 -6.97
CA MET A 184 -0.33 -18.03 -6.88
C MET A 184 -1.43 -18.20 -5.85
N VAL A 185 -2.47 -18.96 -6.18
CA VAL A 185 -3.57 -19.29 -5.27
C VAL A 185 -3.69 -20.80 -5.15
N HIS A 186 -3.74 -21.29 -3.92
CA HIS A 186 -3.96 -22.69 -3.60
C HIS A 186 -5.22 -22.84 -2.76
N ARG A 187 -6.06 -23.81 -3.09
CA ARG A 187 -7.25 -24.20 -2.30
C ARG A 187 -7.16 -25.66 -1.99
N ASN A 188 -7.37 -26.00 -0.71
CA ASN A 188 -7.31 -27.38 -0.27
C ASN A 188 -8.51 -28.24 -0.72
N LEU A 189 -9.65 -27.59 -0.99
CA LEU A 189 -10.84 -28.23 -1.55
C LEU A 189 -11.29 -27.47 -2.79
N VAL A 190 -11.35 -28.18 -3.92
CA VAL A 190 -11.88 -27.68 -5.19
C VAL A 190 -13.14 -28.48 -5.50
N GLN A 191 -14.27 -27.79 -5.75
CA GLN A 191 -15.48 -28.42 -6.27
C GLN A 191 -15.25 -28.84 -7.70
N LEU A 192 -15.54 -30.08 -8.02
CA LEU A 192 -15.50 -30.57 -9.40
C LEU A 192 -16.74 -30.09 -10.14
N ALA A 193 -16.60 -29.80 -11.45
CA ALA A 193 -17.68 -29.31 -12.30
C ALA A 193 -18.83 -30.31 -12.50
N THR A 194 -18.67 -31.55 -12.04
CA THR A 194 -19.69 -32.61 -12.07
C THR A 194 -20.72 -32.52 -10.94
N ASP A 195 -20.54 -31.58 -9.99
CA ASP A 195 -21.40 -31.45 -8.81
C ASP A 195 -22.46 -30.31 -8.99
N SER A 196 -22.77 -29.91 -10.24
CA SER A 196 -23.76 -28.90 -10.59
C SER A 196 -25.01 -29.50 -11.21
#